data_e9762bc0793fbb23e2f855a70b684d2f
#
_entry.id   e9762bc0793fbb23e2f855a70b684d2f
#
_cell.length_a   1.000
_cell.length_b   1.000
_cell.length_c   1.000
_cell.angle_alpha   90.00
_cell.angle_beta   90.00
_cell.angle_gamma   90.00
#
_symmetry.space_group_name_H-M   'P 1'
#
loop_
_entity.id
_entity.type
_entity.pdbx_description
1 polymer ?
#
loop_
_entity_poly.entity_id
_entity_poly.type
_entity_poly.pdbx_seq_one_letter_code
_entity_poly.pdbx_strand_id
1 'polypeptide(L)'
;MNFIQYNVRGFYNNISDLELLKIKYDPVIISLQETHIKKNFKVKFNGYNIISKNVKNSACQGVAILVKTGISFKEIPIASEILAIAVQIQMSVPITFCCIYSHPLDRLHSEKLEQVLEQLPQPFLIQADLNAHNPLWCPTNKTDRKGRIIANLLTKNKLILLN
;
A
#
# COMPACT_ATOMS: atom_id res chain seq x y z
N MET A 1 -12.84 -11.41 -7.63
CA MET A 1 -12.12 -11.10 -6.38
C MET A 1 -11.58 -9.69 -6.52
N ASN A 2 -11.89 -8.79 -5.59
CA ASN A 2 -11.54 -7.37 -5.70
C ASN A 2 -10.44 -7.02 -4.70
N PHE A 3 -9.50 -6.19 -5.13
CA PHE A 3 -8.46 -5.58 -4.33
C PHE A 3 -8.56 -4.07 -4.48
N ILE A 4 -8.54 -3.34 -3.40
CA ILE A 4 -8.70 -1.87 -3.40
C ILE A 4 -7.44 -1.23 -2.82
N GLN A 5 -7.00 -0.16 -3.47
CA GLN A 5 -6.07 0.81 -2.90
C GLN A 5 -6.80 2.13 -2.69
N TYR A 6 -6.59 2.74 -1.52
CA TYR A 6 -7.23 4.01 -1.19
C TYR A 6 -6.37 4.85 -0.25
N ASN A 7 -6.05 6.08 -0.65
CA ASN A 7 -5.49 7.07 0.26
C ASN A 7 -6.64 7.65 1.09
N VAL A 8 -6.74 7.20 2.34
CA VAL A 8 -7.91 7.45 3.19
C VAL A 8 -7.87 8.80 3.91
N ARG A 9 -6.73 9.47 3.95
CA ARG A 9 -6.55 10.77 4.62
C ARG A 9 -7.17 10.82 6.02
N GLY A 10 -6.90 9.77 6.80
CA GLY A 10 -7.45 9.59 8.16
C GLY A 10 -8.53 8.53 8.23
N PHE A 11 -8.17 7.38 8.81
CA PHE A 11 -9.04 6.21 8.91
C PHE A 11 -10.39 6.50 9.58
N TYR A 12 -10.37 7.17 10.73
CA TYR A 12 -11.59 7.44 11.49
C TYR A 12 -12.48 8.49 10.85
N ASN A 13 -11.88 9.49 10.20
CA ASN A 13 -12.62 10.58 9.57
C ASN A 13 -13.38 10.10 8.32
N ASN A 14 -12.85 9.08 7.65
CA ASN A 14 -13.37 8.58 6.37
C ASN A 14 -13.83 7.11 6.44
N ILE A 15 -14.18 6.65 7.65
CA ILE A 15 -14.64 5.26 7.85
C ILE A 15 -15.92 4.96 7.06
N SER A 16 -16.80 5.94 6.88
CA SER A 16 -18.02 5.80 6.10
C SER A 16 -17.73 5.50 4.63
N ASP A 17 -16.69 6.13 4.05
CA ASP A 17 -16.29 5.86 2.67
C ASP A 17 -15.75 4.43 2.53
N LEU A 18 -14.99 3.97 3.55
CA LEU A 18 -14.51 2.57 3.57
C LEU A 18 -15.66 1.57 3.67
N GLU A 19 -16.69 1.87 4.46
CA GLU A 19 -17.90 1.03 4.55
C GLU A 19 -18.66 0.99 3.21
N LEU A 20 -18.76 2.12 2.50
CA LEU A 20 -19.36 2.17 1.16
C LEU A 20 -18.55 1.35 0.14
N LEU A 21 -17.22 1.48 0.16
CA LEU A 21 -16.33 0.67 -0.70
C LEU A 21 -16.46 -0.82 -0.40
N LYS A 22 -16.55 -1.19 0.88
CA LYS A 22 -16.77 -2.57 1.32
C LYS A 22 -18.08 -3.13 0.77
N ILE A 23 -19.19 -2.40 0.93
CA ILE A 23 -20.52 -2.83 0.47
C ILE A 23 -20.55 -2.96 -1.06
N LYS A 24 -19.97 -1.98 -1.77
CA LYS A 24 -20.04 -1.92 -3.23
C LYS A 24 -19.18 -2.98 -3.92
N TYR A 25 -17.99 -3.25 -3.39
CA TYR A 25 -16.98 -4.05 -4.09
C TYR A 25 -16.64 -5.36 -3.40
N ASP A 26 -17.04 -5.54 -2.15
CA ASP A 26 -16.73 -6.71 -1.32
C ASP A 26 -15.25 -7.15 -1.44
N PRO A 27 -14.28 -6.24 -1.21
CA PRO A 27 -12.88 -6.51 -1.48
C PRO A 27 -12.29 -7.54 -0.51
N VAL A 28 -11.38 -8.36 -1.01
CA VAL A 28 -10.61 -9.30 -0.18
C VAL A 28 -9.46 -8.58 0.53
N ILE A 29 -8.86 -7.61 -0.15
CA ILE A 29 -7.79 -6.77 0.36
C ILE A 29 -8.14 -5.30 0.16
N ILE A 30 -7.92 -4.50 1.20
CA ILE A 30 -7.94 -3.03 1.11
C ILE A 30 -6.60 -2.52 1.62
N SER A 31 -5.81 -1.91 0.75
CA SER A 31 -4.55 -1.23 1.11
C SER A 31 -4.80 0.25 1.29
N LEU A 32 -4.48 0.76 2.47
CA LEU A 32 -4.73 2.15 2.86
C LEU A 32 -3.43 2.91 3.05
N GLN A 33 -3.39 4.13 2.52
CA GLN A 33 -2.35 5.11 2.79
C GLN A 33 -2.92 6.29 3.57
N GLU A 34 -2.07 7.04 4.25
CA GLU A 34 -2.43 8.16 5.13
C GLU A 34 -3.50 7.79 6.17
N THR A 35 -3.29 6.69 6.86
CA THR A 35 -4.29 6.17 7.81
C THR A 35 -4.46 7.03 9.05
N HIS A 36 -3.44 7.81 9.43
CA HIS A 36 -3.41 8.65 10.64
C HIS A 36 -3.77 7.89 11.93
N ILE A 37 -3.54 6.57 11.96
CA ILE A 37 -3.82 5.74 13.13
C ILE A 37 -2.77 6.02 14.20
N LYS A 38 -3.19 6.38 15.40
CA LYS A 38 -2.27 6.59 16.53
C LYS A 38 -1.76 5.25 17.08
N LYS A 39 -0.49 5.20 17.47
CA LYS A 39 0.23 4.00 17.89
C LYS A 39 -0.46 3.15 18.96
N ASN A 40 -1.26 3.75 19.82
CA ASN A 40 -1.88 3.08 20.97
C ASN A 40 -3.37 2.74 20.73
N PHE A 41 -3.89 2.97 19.53
CA PHE A 41 -5.29 2.69 19.23
C PHE A 41 -5.43 1.36 18.49
N LYS A 42 -6.20 0.43 19.08
CA LYS A 42 -6.66 -0.76 18.38
C LYS A 42 -7.78 -0.35 17.42
N VAL A 43 -7.45 -0.31 16.15
CA VAL A 43 -8.42 -0.04 15.09
C VAL A 43 -9.22 -1.30 14.81
N LYS A 44 -10.53 -1.14 14.62
CA LYS A 44 -11.43 -2.21 14.19
C LYS A 44 -12.18 -1.78 12.95
N PHE A 45 -12.31 -2.68 12.00
CA PHE A 45 -13.18 -2.54 10.84
C PHE A 45 -13.91 -3.86 10.65
N ASN A 46 -15.23 -3.81 10.74
CA ASN A 46 -16.05 -5.03 10.78
C ASN A 46 -15.87 -5.90 9.52
N GLY A 47 -15.59 -7.18 9.72
CA GLY A 47 -15.34 -8.13 8.64
C GLY A 47 -13.89 -8.15 8.12
N TYR A 48 -12.95 -7.43 8.78
CA TYR A 48 -11.55 -7.40 8.36
C TYR A 48 -10.57 -7.50 9.52
N ASN A 49 -9.46 -8.19 9.27
CA ASN A 49 -8.24 -8.14 10.08
C ASN A 49 -7.39 -6.98 9.59
N ILE A 50 -6.81 -6.20 10.50
CA ILE A 50 -6.06 -4.99 10.16
C ILE A 50 -4.61 -5.14 10.56
N ILE A 51 -3.70 -5.00 9.60
CA ILE A 51 -2.26 -4.90 9.78
C ILE A 51 -1.87 -3.45 9.47
N SER A 52 -1.19 -2.78 10.38
CA SER A 52 -0.85 -1.37 10.19
C SER A 52 0.55 -1.03 10.66
N LYS A 53 1.17 -0.05 10.00
CA LYS A 53 2.45 0.53 10.37
C LYS A 53 2.35 2.05 10.35
N ASN A 54 2.75 2.66 11.45
CA ASN A 54 2.72 4.12 11.61
C ASN A 54 4.14 4.66 11.69
N VAL A 55 4.32 5.91 11.28
CA VAL A 55 5.60 6.60 11.42
C VAL A 55 5.69 7.16 12.83
N LYS A 56 6.85 6.95 13.50
CA LYS A 56 7.14 7.60 14.77
C LYS A 56 7.16 9.12 14.53
N ASN A 57 6.47 9.87 15.39
CA ASN A 57 6.43 11.34 15.38
C ASN A 57 5.71 12.00 14.19
N SER A 58 4.94 11.26 13.40
CA SER A 58 4.06 11.84 12.37
C SER A 58 2.61 11.41 12.60
N ALA A 59 1.74 12.38 12.88
CA ALA A 59 0.31 12.13 13.06
C ALA A 59 -0.43 11.96 11.72
N CYS A 60 0.21 12.34 10.61
CA CYS A 60 -0.43 12.44 9.28
C CYS A 60 0.05 11.36 8.30
N GLN A 61 0.71 10.33 8.76
CA GLN A 61 1.20 9.24 7.92
C GLN A 61 0.72 7.90 8.49
N GLY A 62 0.92 6.85 7.73
CA GLY A 62 0.58 5.50 8.13
C GLY A 62 0.06 4.69 6.96
N VAL A 63 0.30 3.40 6.99
CA VAL A 63 -0.25 2.44 6.02
C VAL A 63 -0.96 1.32 6.76
N ALA A 64 -1.98 0.76 6.12
CA ALA A 64 -2.65 -0.43 6.61
C ALA A 64 -3.03 -1.36 5.46
N ILE A 65 -3.04 -2.65 5.74
CA ILE A 65 -3.68 -3.66 4.90
C ILE A 65 -4.80 -4.28 5.71
N LEU A 66 -6.00 -4.23 5.15
CA LEU A 66 -7.17 -4.89 5.67
C LEU A 66 -7.38 -6.18 4.88
N VAL A 67 -7.37 -7.30 5.57
CA VAL A 67 -7.63 -8.63 5.00
C VAL A 67 -9.01 -9.11 5.44
N LYS A 68 -9.88 -9.44 4.49
CA LYS A 68 -11.24 -9.91 4.77
C LYS A 68 -11.21 -11.10 5.71
N THR A 69 -12.07 -11.10 6.73
CA THR A 69 -12.21 -12.20 7.68
C THR A 69 -12.52 -13.50 6.95
N GLY A 70 -11.89 -14.60 7.39
CA GLY A 70 -12.01 -15.91 6.73
C GLY A 70 -10.92 -16.16 5.65
N ILE A 71 -10.17 -15.14 5.26
CA ILE A 71 -9.00 -15.32 4.40
C ILE A 71 -7.77 -15.58 5.27
N SER A 72 -7.12 -16.72 5.05
CA SER A 72 -5.85 -17.05 5.72
C SER A 72 -4.71 -16.22 5.14
N PHE A 73 -3.92 -15.61 6.00
CA PHE A 73 -2.77 -14.79 5.61
C PHE A 73 -1.63 -14.91 6.61
N LYS A 74 -0.46 -14.51 6.18
CA LYS A 74 0.71 -14.26 7.04
C LYS A 74 1.29 -12.88 6.75
N GLU A 75 1.80 -12.22 7.77
CA GLU A 75 2.56 -10.98 7.61
C GLU A 75 3.95 -11.30 7.06
N ILE A 76 4.40 -10.49 6.11
CA ILE A 76 5.77 -10.55 5.59
C ILE A 76 6.54 -9.38 6.21
N PRO A 77 7.55 -9.66 7.04
CA PRO A 77 8.34 -8.60 7.65
C PRO A 77 9.13 -7.85 6.57
N ILE A 78 8.95 -6.52 6.53
CA ILE A 78 9.66 -5.63 5.61
C ILE A 78 10.57 -4.71 6.41
N ALA A 79 11.87 -4.92 6.27
CA ALA A 79 12.90 -4.02 6.78
C ALA A 79 13.17 -2.93 5.74
N SER A 80 12.67 -1.71 5.99
CA SER A 80 12.79 -0.59 5.06
C SER A 80 12.67 0.76 5.78
N GLU A 81 13.36 1.75 5.25
CA GLU A 81 13.17 3.17 5.61
C GLU A 81 11.91 3.75 4.95
N ILE A 82 11.41 3.14 3.87
CA ILE A 82 10.14 3.50 3.26
C ILE A 82 9.02 2.89 4.09
N LEU A 83 7.94 3.64 4.23
CA LEU A 83 6.75 3.16 4.91
C LEU A 83 6.07 2.08 4.07
N ALA A 84 6.35 0.83 4.39
CA ALA A 84 5.84 -0.34 3.69
C ALA A 84 5.44 -1.44 4.67
N ILE A 85 4.38 -2.17 4.33
CA ILE A 85 3.93 -3.41 4.97
C ILE A 85 3.51 -4.41 3.91
N ALA A 86 3.62 -5.69 4.21
CA ALA A 86 3.19 -6.73 3.28
C ALA A 86 2.51 -7.90 4.00
N VAL A 87 1.56 -8.51 3.32
CA VAL A 87 0.91 -9.74 3.72
C VAL A 87 0.88 -10.70 2.55
N GLN A 88 1.01 -12.00 2.82
CA GLN A 88 0.76 -13.03 1.82
C GLN A 88 -0.54 -13.75 2.17
N ILE A 89 -1.51 -13.74 1.25
CA ILE A 89 -2.76 -14.47 1.42
C ILE A 89 -2.63 -15.86 0.81
N GLN A 90 -3.29 -16.84 1.45
CA GLN A 90 -3.36 -18.21 0.96
C GLN A 90 -4.50 -18.34 -0.04
N MET A 91 -4.12 -18.66 -1.27
CA MET A 91 -5.01 -18.99 -2.38
C MET A 91 -4.48 -20.26 -3.05
N SER A 92 -5.07 -20.66 -4.18
CA SER A 92 -4.51 -21.75 -5.00
C SER A 92 -3.02 -21.51 -5.31
N VAL A 93 -2.65 -20.27 -5.59
CA VAL A 93 -1.28 -19.77 -5.59
C VAL A 93 -1.21 -18.65 -4.56
N PRO A 94 -0.31 -18.73 -3.56
CA PRO A 94 -0.15 -17.66 -2.58
C PRO A 94 0.26 -16.36 -3.26
N ILE A 95 -0.39 -15.24 -2.90
CA ILE A 95 -0.10 -13.91 -3.47
C ILE A 95 0.29 -12.95 -2.34
N THR A 96 1.39 -12.23 -2.56
CA THR A 96 1.86 -11.20 -1.63
C THR A 96 1.32 -9.84 -2.03
N PHE A 97 0.70 -9.14 -1.09
CA PHE A 97 0.24 -7.75 -1.24
C PHE A 97 1.16 -6.85 -0.43
N CYS A 98 1.69 -5.82 -1.07
CA CYS A 98 2.54 -4.83 -0.42
C CYS A 98 1.91 -3.45 -0.53
N CYS A 99 1.67 -2.82 0.61
CA CYS A 99 1.18 -1.44 0.67
C CYS A 99 2.35 -0.50 0.98
N ILE A 100 2.57 0.49 0.12
CA ILE A 100 3.69 1.45 0.24
C ILE A 100 3.15 2.88 0.23
N TYR A 101 3.77 3.73 1.06
CA TYR A 101 3.54 5.17 1.04
C TYR A 101 4.85 5.94 1.10
N SER A 102 4.97 6.99 0.28
CA SER A 102 6.05 7.98 0.34
C SER A 102 5.45 9.38 0.34
N HIS A 103 5.71 10.13 1.41
CA HIS A 103 5.23 11.50 1.54
C HIS A 103 5.74 12.38 0.37
N PRO A 104 4.99 13.41 -0.08
CA PRO A 104 5.41 14.28 -1.19
C PRO A 104 6.82 14.87 -1.02
N LEU A 105 7.18 15.26 0.20
CA LEU A 105 8.49 15.87 0.52
C LEU A 105 9.62 14.85 0.74
N ASP A 106 9.34 13.55 0.77
CA ASP A 106 10.36 12.54 0.96
C ASP A 106 11.27 12.47 -0.26
N ARG A 107 12.57 12.31 -0.01
CA ARG A 107 13.53 11.98 -1.06
C ARG A 107 13.47 10.48 -1.31
N LEU A 108 12.81 10.10 -2.40
CA LEU A 108 12.78 8.72 -2.84
C LEU A 108 14.11 8.36 -3.53
N HIS A 109 14.66 7.19 -3.17
CA HIS A 109 15.82 6.57 -3.79
C HIS A 109 15.42 5.21 -4.36
N SER A 110 15.93 4.87 -5.55
CA SER A 110 15.64 3.60 -6.23
C SER A 110 16.04 2.40 -5.38
N GLU A 111 17.20 2.48 -4.73
CA GLU A 111 17.79 1.41 -3.91
C GLU A 111 16.88 1.04 -2.75
N LYS A 112 16.20 2.01 -2.13
CA LYS A 112 15.26 1.77 -1.03
C LYS A 112 14.00 1.04 -1.49
N LEU A 113 13.51 1.35 -2.69
CA LEU A 113 12.39 0.61 -3.30
C LEU A 113 12.83 -0.79 -3.70
N GLU A 114 13.99 -0.95 -4.30
CA GLU A 114 14.55 -2.25 -4.67
C GLU A 114 14.70 -3.16 -3.45
N GLN A 115 15.22 -2.64 -2.33
CA GLN A 115 15.27 -3.37 -1.07
C GLN A 115 13.90 -3.86 -0.58
N VAL A 116 12.83 -3.10 -0.82
CA VAL A 116 11.47 -3.58 -0.51
C VAL A 116 11.08 -4.71 -1.45
N LEU A 117 11.31 -4.56 -2.77
CA LEU A 117 10.96 -5.57 -3.77
C LEU A 117 11.65 -6.92 -3.52
N GLU A 118 12.93 -6.90 -3.17
CA GLU A 118 13.74 -8.09 -2.89
C GLU A 118 13.22 -8.92 -1.70
N GLN A 119 12.47 -8.30 -0.78
CA GLN A 119 11.88 -8.95 0.39
C GLN A 119 10.50 -9.55 0.12
N LEU A 120 9.89 -9.29 -1.06
CA LEU A 120 8.54 -9.74 -1.37
C LEU A 120 8.55 -11.14 -2.00
N PRO A 121 7.93 -12.16 -1.35
CA PRO A 121 7.69 -13.44 -1.99
C PRO A 121 6.84 -13.28 -3.25
N GLN A 122 7.26 -13.91 -4.34
CA GLN A 122 6.53 -13.91 -5.61
C GLN A 122 5.43 -14.98 -5.63
N PRO A 123 4.34 -14.78 -6.38
CA PRO A 123 3.98 -13.52 -7.07
C PRO A 123 3.55 -12.44 -6.08
N PHE A 124 3.78 -11.17 -6.43
CA PHE A 124 3.37 -10.06 -5.60
C PHE A 124 2.62 -8.98 -6.38
N LEU A 125 1.80 -8.20 -5.66
CA LEU A 125 1.11 -7.01 -6.12
C LEU A 125 1.42 -5.85 -5.18
N ILE A 126 1.87 -4.73 -5.76
CA ILE A 126 2.17 -3.52 -5.01
C ILE A 126 1.04 -2.52 -5.18
N GLN A 127 0.54 -2.02 -4.06
CA GLN A 127 -0.45 -0.96 -3.99
C GLN A 127 0.20 0.24 -3.30
N ALA A 128 0.58 1.25 -4.07
CA ALA A 128 1.43 2.33 -3.59
C ALA A 128 0.88 3.71 -3.91
N ASP A 129 1.01 4.60 -2.94
CA ASP A 129 0.94 6.04 -3.15
C ASP A 129 2.33 6.63 -2.89
N LEU A 130 3.05 6.92 -3.97
CA LEU A 130 4.43 7.40 -3.93
C LEU A 130 4.54 8.90 -4.16
N ASN A 131 3.40 9.58 -4.34
CA ASN A 131 3.35 11.01 -4.66
C ASN A 131 4.33 11.36 -5.79
N ALA A 132 4.19 10.64 -6.91
CA ALA A 132 5.10 10.70 -8.05
C ALA A 132 4.33 10.88 -9.35
N HIS A 133 4.82 11.72 -10.24
CA HIS A 133 4.14 12.05 -11.48
C HIS A 133 4.94 11.59 -12.70
N ASN A 134 4.26 10.87 -13.59
CA ASN A 134 4.79 10.43 -14.88
C ASN A 134 3.63 10.18 -15.85
N PRO A 135 3.76 10.53 -17.15
CA PRO A 135 2.73 10.27 -18.15
C PRO A 135 2.30 8.80 -18.28
N LEU A 136 3.12 7.84 -17.88
CA LEU A 136 2.78 6.42 -17.88
C LEU A 136 1.54 6.08 -17.03
N TRP A 137 1.29 6.82 -15.96
CA TRP A 137 0.13 6.61 -15.06
C TRP A 137 -0.71 7.86 -14.83
N CYS A 138 -0.24 9.04 -15.27
CA CYS A 138 -1.00 10.27 -15.23
C CYS A 138 -0.65 11.12 -16.49
N PRO A 139 -1.37 10.94 -17.60
CA PRO A 139 -1.02 11.53 -18.90
C PRO A 139 -0.95 13.05 -18.90
N THR A 140 -1.67 13.73 -17.99
CA THR A 140 -1.72 15.19 -17.90
C THR A 140 -0.53 15.79 -17.15
N ASN A 141 0.26 14.97 -16.45
CA ASN A 141 1.33 15.43 -15.60
C ASN A 141 2.70 15.35 -16.29
N LYS A 142 3.56 16.34 -15.96
CA LYS A 142 4.97 16.26 -16.33
C LYS A 142 5.69 15.26 -15.41
N THR A 143 6.72 14.61 -15.96
CA THR A 143 7.55 13.70 -15.16
C THR A 143 8.33 14.47 -14.09
N ASP A 144 8.09 14.17 -12.83
CA ASP A 144 8.92 14.64 -11.74
C ASP A 144 10.11 13.69 -11.43
N ARG A 145 10.93 14.04 -10.42
CA ARG A 145 12.08 13.22 -10.04
C ARG A 145 11.65 11.82 -9.55
N LYS A 146 10.63 11.74 -8.71
CA LYS A 146 10.12 10.46 -8.19
C LYS A 146 9.54 9.62 -9.32
N GLY A 147 8.75 10.23 -10.20
CA GLY A 147 8.16 9.55 -11.36
C GLY A 147 9.19 8.95 -12.29
N ARG A 148 10.34 9.62 -12.49
CA ARG A 148 11.45 9.07 -13.27
C ARG A 148 12.08 7.85 -12.60
N ILE A 149 12.31 7.92 -11.29
CA ILE A 149 12.84 6.80 -10.51
C ILE A 149 11.93 5.58 -10.63
N ILE A 150 10.61 5.78 -10.46
CA ILE A 150 9.62 4.69 -10.52
C ILE A 150 9.52 4.11 -11.91
N ALA A 151 9.48 4.94 -12.96
CA ALA A 151 9.46 4.46 -14.35
C ALA A 151 10.66 3.57 -14.65
N ASN A 152 11.86 3.98 -14.22
CA ASN A 152 13.09 3.19 -14.37
C ASN A 152 13.01 1.86 -13.57
N LEU A 153 12.47 1.91 -12.36
CA LEU A 153 12.29 0.73 -11.51
C LEU A 153 11.34 -0.29 -12.15
N LEU A 154 10.22 0.17 -12.72
CA LEU A 154 9.26 -0.68 -13.43
C LEU A 154 9.95 -1.43 -14.57
N THR A 155 10.72 -0.71 -15.39
CA THR A 155 11.45 -1.29 -16.53
C THR A 155 12.52 -2.27 -16.08
N LYS A 156 13.37 -1.87 -15.11
CA LYS A 156 14.48 -2.68 -14.60
C LYS A 156 14.00 -4.02 -14.01
N ASN A 157 12.91 -3.97 -13.24
CA ASN A 157 12.37 -5.14 -12.54
C ASN A 157 11.26 -5.86 -13.32
N LYS A 158 10.98 -5.47 -14.56
CA LYS A 158 9.92 -6.03 -15.42
C LYS A 158 8.56 -6.04 -14.73
N LEU A 159 8.26 -4.98 -13.98
CA LEU A 159 6.98 -4.83 -13.31
C LEU A 159 5.92 -4.32 -14.30
N ILE A 160 4.70 -4.80 -14.14
CA ILE A 160 3.55 -4.41 -14.96
C ILE A 160 2.74 -3.36 -14.20
N LEU A 161 2.51 -2.23 -14.84
CA LEU A 161 1.62 -1.20 -14.32
C LEU A 161 0.16 -1.58 -14.62
N LEU A 162 -0.70 -1.55 -13.60
CA LEU A 162 -2.10 -1.98 -13.70
C LEU A 162 -3.12 -0.84 -13.69
N ASN A 163 -2.69 0.43 -13.57
CA ASN A 163 -3.63 1.57 -13.58
C ASN A 163 -4.05 1.92 -15.01
#